data_ac5feb74dd7cfbda9fa01650a8d8da93
#
_entry.id   ac5feb74dd7cfbda9fa01650a8d8da93
#
_cell.length_a   1.000
_cell.length_b   1.000
_cell.length_c   1.000
_cell.angle_alpha   90.00
_cell.angle_beta   90.00
_cell.angle_gamma   90.00
#
_symmetry.space_group_name_H-M   'P 1'
#
loop_
_entity.id
_entity.type
_entity.pdbx_description
1 polymer ?
#
loop_
_entity_poly.entity_id
_entity_poly.type
_entity_poly.pdbx_seq_one_letter_code
_entity_poly.pdbx_strand_id
1 'polypeptide(L)'
;MKFFKTAVFCLSLLCASPGPALYAQRGFVHTKGTELVDDQGRPLMLRGINLGNWFEPEGYMFHFDGGPQSPREIEELSYELIGPEKADAFWKQWRETYITQSDIDRIRESGFNSVRVPLHWKFFDSENAEGFRLLDRLVTWARRDGIYLILDLHCAPGGQTGSNIDDSWGYPWLYRSAAAQAHTAAIWRRIAAHYRNEPVVLGYDLLNEPVPHYPRLQQYNPDLEPVYRKLVAAVRQVDKNHVVILGGAQWDSNFTVFGPPFDSNVMYTFHKYWTATDKSVIQEYLDFRDKYHVPIWLGESGENKDEWIAAFVKTLEANRVGWCFWPYKKMDATSSVVTFDRPAHWDDIISFAKLPTGTGNAEKRIAARPSVEEAQEAFDDLLKKIQFAHTRVNGGYVKALGLTVAGPR
;
A
#
# COMPACT_ATOMS: atom_id res chain seq x y z
N MET A 1 11.55 -53.03 -64.98
CA MET A 1 11.96 -51.81 -64.40
C MET A 1 10.72 -51.22 -63.60
N LYS A 2 10.67 -51.43 -62.29
CA LYS A 2 9.58 -50.95 -61.42
C LYS A 2 10.09 -49.76 -60.67
N PHE A 3 9.48 -48.59 -60.89
CA PHE A 3 9.78 -47.36 -60.13
C PHE A 3 8.98 -47.32 -58.81
N PHE A 4 9.67 -47.34 -57.69
CA PHE A 4 9.10 -47.03 -56.36
C PHE A 4 9.02 -45.51 -56.17
N LYS A 5 7.84 -44.98 -55.93
CA LYS A 5 7.64 -43.59 -55.49
C LYS A 5 7.58 -43.58 -53.96
N THR A 6 8.59 -42.99 -53.36
CA THR A 6 8.62 -42.73 -51.90
C THR A 6 7.83 -41.43 -51.62
N ALA A 7 6.74 -41.56 -50.88
CA ALA A 7 6.01 -40.40 -50.40
C ALA A 7 6.60 -39.97 -49.04
N VAL A 8 7.09 -38.74 -48.97
CA VAL A 8 7.54 -38.10 -47.72
C VAL A 8 6.33 -37.43 -47.08
N PHE A 9 5.93 -37.92 -45.90
CA PHE A 9 4.92 -37.32 -45.07
C PHE A 9 5.58 -36.25 -44.16
N CYS A 10 5.37 -34.97 -44.44
CA CYS A 10 5.73 -33.90 -43.52
C CYS A 10 4.69 -33.83 -42.40
N LEU A 11 5.08 -34.24 -41.21
CA LEU A 11 4.29 -34.08 -39.99
C LEU A 11 4.52 -32.64 -39.47
N SER A 12 3.57 -31.75 -39.73
CA SER A 12 3.56 -30.40 -39.16
C SER A 12 3.14 -30.49 -37.68
N LEU A 13 4.11 -30.34 -36.76
CA LEU A 13 3.81 -30.12 -35.36
C LEU A 13 3.16 -28.72 -35.21
N LEU A 14 1.85 -28.68 -35.00
CA LEU A 14 1.15 -27.50 -34.48
C LEU A 14 1.59 -27.33 -33.03
N CYS A 15 2.50 -26.38 -32.76
CA CYS A 15 2.69 -25.83 -31.41
C CYS A 15 1.43 -25.09 -31.01
N ALA A 16 0.55 -25.73 -30.24
CA ALA A 16 -0.53 -25.07 -29.55
C ALA A 16 0.10 -24.16 -28.51
N SER A 17 0.04 -22.84 -28.73
CA SER A 17 0.30 -21.84 -27.68
C SER A 17 -0.65 -22.14 -26.53
N PRO A 18 -0.18 -22.23 -25.27
CA PRO A 18 -1.08 -22.35 -24.14
C PRO A 18 -1.97 -21.10 -24.11
N GLY A 19 -3.26 -21.29 -24.34
CA GLY A 19 -4.27 -20.25 -24.16
C GLY A 19 -4.17 -19.69 -22.74
N PRO A 20 -4.68 -18.47 -22.47
CA PRO A 20 -4.65 -17.89 -21.14
C PRO A 20 -5.28 -18.89 -20.17
N ALA A 21 -4.50 -19.32 -19.18
CA ALA A 21 -5.01 -20.18 -18.12
C ALA A 21 -6.21 -19.44 -17.50
N LEU A 22 -7.40 -20.02 -17.67
CA LEU A 22 -8.58 -19.60 -16.93
C LEU A 22 -8.21 -19.82 -15.45
N TYR A 23 -7.80 -18.73 -14.75
CA TYR A 23 -7.62 -18.79 -13.32
C TYR A 23 -8.95 -19.19 -12.72
N ALA A 24 -8.98 -20.37 -12.10
CA ALA A 24 -10.16 -20.85 -11.38
C ALA A 24 -10.59 -19.75 -10.42
N GLN A 25 -11.90 -19.48 -10.41
CA GLN A 25 -12.49 -18.50 -9.49
C GLN A 25 -12.08 -18.89 -8.08
N ARG A 26 -11.22 -18.10 -7.44
CA ARG A 26 -10.77 -18.35 -6.06
C ARG A 26 -11.95 -18.09 -5.12
N GLY A 27 -12.04 -18.89 -4.05
CA GLY A 27 -12.90 -18.56 -2.91
C GLY A 27 -12.21 -17.59 -1.96
N PHE A 28 -12.89 -17.27 -0.86
CA PHE A 28 -12.38 -16.34 0.13
C PHE A 28 -11.25 -16.94 0.97
N VAL A 29 -10.23 -16.13 1.24
CA VAL A 29 -9.23 -16.42 2.26
C VAL A 29 -9.87 -16.25 3.63
N HIS A 30 -9.50 -17.10 4.58
CA HIS A 30 -9.99 -17.00 5.96
C HIS A 30 -8.90 -17.37 6.96
N THR A 31 -9.13 -17.05 8.22
CA THR A 31 -8.21 -17.37 9.31
C THR A 31 -8.52 -18.76 9.88
N LYS A 32 -7.48 -19.53 10.19
CA LYS A 32 -7.59 -20.86 10.83
C LYS A 32 -6.46 -21.04 11.83
N GLY A 33 -6.79 -20.91 13.11
CA GLY A 33 -5.74 -20.90 14.14
C GLY A 33 -4.75 -19.75 13.88
N THR A 34 -3.48 -20.05 13.85
CA THR A 34 -2.40 -19.07 13.66
C THR A 34 -2.09 -18.77 12.19
N GLU A 35 -2.86 -19.25 11.23
CA GLU A 35 -2.56 -19.17 9.81
C GLU A 35 -3.72 -18.53 9.02
N LEU A 36 -3.36 -17.88 7.92
CA LEU A 36 -4.30 -17.65 6.82
C LEU A 36 -4.39 -18.92 5.98
N VAL A 37 -5.58 -19.25 5.50
CA VAL A 37 -5.80 -20.36 4.58
C VAL A 37 -6.62 -19.92 3.38
N ASP A 38 -6.34 -20.52 2.23
CA ASP A 38 -7.15 -20.32 1.02
C ASP A 38 -8.51 -21.04 1.12
N ASP A 39 -9.33 -20.93 0.09
CA ASP A 39 -10.64 -21.57 -0.03
C ASP A 39 -10.61 -23.10 -0.01
N GLN A 40 -9.43 -23.71 -0.18
CA GLN A 40 -9.21 -25.15 -0.09
C GLN A 40 -8.64 -25.57 1.28
N GLY A 41 -8.49 -24.61 2.20
CA GLY A 41 -7.92 -24.84 3.53
C GLY A 41 -6.39 -25.01 3.55
N ARG A 42 -5.68 -24.65 2.47
CA ARG A 42 -4.22 -24.70 2.38
C ARG A 42 -3.61 -23.46 3.00
N PRO A 43 -2.54 -23.59 3.79
CA PRO A 43 -1.85 -22.42 4.36
C PRO A 43 -1.40 -21.43 3.28
N LEU A 44 -1.65 -20.15 3.53
CA LEU A 44 -1.30 -19.03 2.65
C LEU A 44 -0.31 -18.11 3.37
N MET A 45 0.95 -18.10 2.93
CA MET A 45 1.91 -17.09 3.37
C MET A 45 1.90 -15.92 2.40
N LEU A 46 1.62 -14.73 2.90
CA LEU A 46 1.64 -13.50 2.12
C LEU A 46 3.07 -13.03 1.91
N ARG A 47 3.42 -12.74 0.65
CA ARG A 47 4.65 -12.07 0.22
C ARG A 47 4.23 -10.86 -0.58
N GLY A 48 4.18 -9.72 0.07
CA GLY A 48 3.53 -8.54 -0.46
C GLY A 48 4.42 -7.34 -0.65
N ILE A 49 3.85 -6.35 -1.34
CA ILE A 49 4.42 -5.02 -1.52
C ILE A 49 3.32 -3.96 -1.38
N ASN A 50 3.66 -2.82 -0.78
CA ASN A 50 2.74 -1.70 -0.62
C ASN A 50 2.74 -0.80 -1.87
N LEU A 51 1.56 -0.40 -2.36
CA LEU A 51 1.40 0.61 -3.42
C LEU A 51 1.40 2.03 -2.82
N GLY A 52 2.36 2.34 -1.96
CA GLY A 52 2.51 3.65 -1.35
C GLY A 52 2.63 4.78 -2.37
N ASN A 53 2.28 5.97 -1.95
CA ASN A 53 2.34 7.19 -2.77
C ASN A 53 1.30 7.28 -3.91
N TRP A 54 0.36 6.34 -4.00
CA TRP A 54 -0.66 6.35 -5.07
C TRP A 54 -1.89 7.20 -4.71
N PHE A 55 -2.66 6.81 -3.69
CA PHE A 55 -3.78 7.59 -3.15
C PHE A 55 -3.37 8.49 -1.99
N GLU A 56 -2.22 8.22 -1.43
CA GLU A 56 -1.69 8.84 -0.23
C GLU A 56 -0.22 9.22 -0.52
N PRO A 57 0.06 10.41 -1.11
CA PRO A 57 1.40 10.90 -1.34
C PRO A 57 2.07 11.36 -0.06
N GLU A 58 3.33 10.93 0.16
CA GLU A 58 4.15 11.29 1.32
C GLU A 58 5.36 12.14 0.92
N GLY A 59 5.62 13.19 1.69
CA GLY A 59 6.63 14.18 1.34
C GLY A 59 8.04 13.64 1.16
N TYR A 60 8.48 12.69 2.00
CA TYR A 60 9.81 12.11 1.89
C TYR A 60 9.99 11.29 0.59
N MET A 61 8.92 10.74 0.02
CA MET A 61 8.96 10.04 -1.27
C MET A 61 9.18 10.97 -2.46
N PHE A 62 9.00 12.28 -2.25
CA PHE A 62 9.31 13.36 -3.19
C PHE A 62 10.61 14.11 -2.83
N HIS A 63 11.33 13.67 -1.80
CA HIS A 63 12.50 14.36 -1.23
C HIS A 63 12.18 15.72 -0.60
N PHE A 64 10.96 15.91 -0.09
CA PHE A 64 10.53 17.15 0.59
C PHE A 64 10.89 17.17 2.08
N ASP A 65 11.96 16.50 2.49
CA ASP A 65 12.43 16.51 3.87
C ASP A 65 12.55 17.94 4.42
N GLY A 66 11.81 18.22 5.49
CA GLY A 66 11.72 19.58 6.06
C GLY A 66 10.75 20.52 5.34
N GLY A 67 9.99 20.05 4.36
CA GLY A 67 8.90 20.74 3.66
C GLY A 67 7.56 20.02 3.86
N PRO A 68 6.63 20.06 2.86
CA PRO A 68 5.33 19.39 2.91
C PRO A 68 5.49 17.89 3.11
N GLN A 69 4.74 17.32 4.06
CA GLN A 69 4.85 15.90 4.39
C GLN A 69 3.56 15.13 4.15
N SER A 70 2.40 15.76 4.29
CA SER A 70 1.10 15.10 4.12
C SER A 70 0.54 15.29 2.71
N PRO A 71 -0.41 14.44 2.26
CA PRO A 71 -1.08 14.59 0.97
C PRO A 71 -1.60 16.00 0.71
N ARG A 72 -2.29 16.60 1.69
CA ARG A 72 -2.85 17.96 1.58
C ARG A 72 -1.76 19.01 1.40
N GLU A 73 -0.68 18.94 2.18
CA GLU A 73 0.42 19.91 2.08
C GLU A 73 1.14 19.82 0.73
N ILE A 74 1.27 18.60 0.19
CA ILE A 74 1.88 18.36 -1.13
C ILE A 74 0.95 18.85 -2.25
N GLU A 75 -0.36 18.61 -2.13
CA GLU A 75 -1.36 19.17 -3.04
C GLU A 75 -1.32 20.70 -3.00
N GLU A 76 -1.31 21.34 -1.82
CA GLU A 76 -1.20 22.79 -1.63
C GLU A 76 0.07 23.37 -2.29
N LEU A 77 1.22 22.69 -2.15
CA LEU A 77 2.46 23.09 -2.85
C LEU A 77 2.27 23.10 -4.37
N SER A 78 1.60 22.11 -4.92
CA SER A 78 1.33 22.07 -6.38
C SER A 78 0.41 23.20 -6.82
N TYR A 79 -0.64 23.51 -6.03
CA TYR A 79 -1.51 24.67 -6.29
C TYR A 79 -0.73 25.99 -6.26
N GLU A 80 0.21 26.14 -5.33
CA GLU A 80 1.07 27.32 -5.26
C GLU A 80 1.99 27.43 -6.48
N LEU A 81 2.51 26.30 -6.98
CA LEU A 81 3.54 26.29 -8.05
C LEU A 81 2.97 26.36 -9.46
N ILE A 82 1.89 25.64 -9.77
CA ILE A 82 1.36 25.53 -11.15
C ILE A 82 -0.07 26.03 -11.28
N GLY A 83 -0.68 26.51 -10.21
CA GLY A 83 -2.06 27.01 -10.18
C GLY A 83 -3.12 25.91 -10.11
N PRO A 84 -4.34 26.24 -9.67
CA PRO A 84 -5.36 25.25 -9.31
C PRO A 84 -5.77 24.33 -10.47
N GLU A 85 -6.03 24.88 -11.64
CA GLU A 85 -6.50 24.09 -12.79
C GLU A 85 -5.47 23.02 -13.22
N LYS A 86 -4.18 23.40 -13.26
CA LYS A 86 -3.10 22.49 -13.64
C LYS A 86 -2.78 21.49 -12.53
N ALA A 87 -2.86 21.90 -11.28
CA ALA A 87 -2.66 21.01 -10.13
C ALA A 87 -3.77 19.95 -10.05
N ASP A 88 -5.05 20.32 -10.26
CA ASP A 88 -6.15 19.35 -10.33
C ASP A 88 -5.96 18.34 -11.47
N ALA A 89 -5.55 18.83 -12.65
CA ALA A 89 -5.25 17.96 -13.80
C ALA A 89 -4.07 17.02 -13.52
N PHE A 90 -3.00 17.53 -12.89
CA PHE A 90 -1.84 16.76 -12.48
C PHE A 90 -2.22 15.63 -11.53
N TRP A 91 -2.93 15.91 -10.42
CA TRP A 91 -3.30 14.90 -9.44
C TRP A 91 -4.27 13.88 -9.98
N LYS A 92 -5.17 14.28 -10.86
CA LYS A 92 -6.03 13.33 -11.57
C LYS A 92 -5.21 12.39 -12.44
N GLN A 93 -4.25 12.92 -13.21
CA GLN A 93 -3.38 12.10 -14.07
C GLN A 93 -2.41 11.24 -13.24
N TRP A 94 -1.89 11.76 -12.12
CA TRP A 94 -1.10 10.99 -11.16
C TRP A 94 -1.84 9.71 -10.75
N ARG A 95 -3.06 9.83 -10.24
CA ARG A 95 -3.85 8.67 -9.80
C ARG A 95 -4.18 7.70 -10.93
N GLU A 96 -4.34 8.19 -12.15
CA GLU A 96 -4.60 7.35 -13.33
C GLU A 96 -3.37 6.56 -13.81
N THR A 97 -2.17 7.08 -13.62
CA THR A 97 -0.95 6.58 -14.27
C THR A 97 0.14 6.08 -13.33
N TYR A 98 0.06 6.39 -12.03
CA TYR A 98 1.07 5.98 -11.06
C TYR A 98 1.14 4.46 -10.91
N ILE A 99 -0.02 3.80 -10.84
CA ILE A 99 -0.14 2.34 -10.87
C ILE A 99 -0.95 1.94 -12.09
N THR A 100 -0.38 1.07 -12.91
CA THR A 100 -0.95 0.55 -14.14
C THR A 100 -0.96 -0.97 -14.16
N GLN A 101 -1.57 -1.57 -15.17
CA GLN A 101 -1.54 -3.01 -15.37
C GLN A 101 -0.10 -3.55 -15.45
N SER A 102 0.81 -2.82 -16.12
CA SER A 102 2.22 -3.23 -16.26
C SER A 102 2.95 -3.30 -14.92
N ASP A 103 2.56 -2.44 -13.95
CA ASP A 103 3.10 -2.50 -12.59
C ASP A 103 2.65 -3.79 -11.88
N ILE A 104 1.38 -4.18 -12.01
CA ILE A 104 0.85 -5.42 -11.41
C ILE A 104 1.45 -6.66 -12.08
N ASP A 105 1.59 -6.66 -13.41
CA ASP A 105 2.30 -7.70 -14.15
C ASP A 105 3.73 -7.87 -13.59
N ARG A 106 4.45 -6.79 -13.37
CA ARG A 106 5.81 -6.79 -12.80
C ARG A 106 5.84 -7.37 -11.39
N ILE A 107 4.91 -6.96 -10.53
CA ILE A 107 4.76 -7.50 -9.18
C ILE A 107 4.56 -9.02 -9.24
N ARG A 108 3.67 -9.49 -10.10
CA ARG A 108 3.40 -10.93 -10.30
C ARG A 108 4.62 -11.68 -10.79
N GLU A 109 5.30 -11.17 -11.81
CA GLU A 109 6.50 -11.78 -12.42
C GLU A 109 7.68 -11.83 -11.44
N SER A 110 7.76 -10.88 -10.52
CA SER A 110 8.76 -10.88 -9.45
C SER A 110 8.48 -11.95 -8.38
N GLY A 111 7.28 -12.53 -8.33
CA GLY A 111 6.93 -13.60 -7.41
C GLY A 111 6.16 -13.15 -6.15
N PHE A 112 5.74 -11.90 -6.09
CA PHE A 112 4.78 -11.46 -5.06
C PHE A 112 3.43 -12.13 -5.26
N ASN A 113 2.70 -12.37 -4.18
CA ASN A 113 1.35 -12.93 -4.21
C ASN A 113 0.29 -12.00 -3.61
N SER A 114 0.70 -10.88 -3.07
CA SER A 114 -0.21 -9.90 -2.47
C SER A 114 0.29 -8.47 -2.65
N VAL A 115 -0.65 -7.54 -2.59
CA VAL A 115 -0.42 -6.09 -2.63
C VAL A 115 -1.26 -5.45 -1.55
N ARG A 116 -0.66 -4.59 -0.72
CA ARG A 116 -1.38 -3.69 0.19
C ARG A 116 -1.57 -2.35 -0.48
N VAL A 117 -2.77 -1.79 -0.37
CA VAL A 117 -3.18 -0.58 -1.08
C VAL A 117 -3.54 0.50 -0.07
N PRO A 118 -2.63 1.43 0.23
CA PRO A 118 -2.92 2.59 1.05
C PRO A 118 -4.03 3.46 0.44
N LEU A 119 -5.10 3.71 1.19
CA LEU A 119 -6.27 4.47 0.77
C LEU A 119 -6.41 5.74 1.58
N HIS A 120 -6.75 6.83 0.91
CA HIS A 120 -7.18 8.06 1.56
C HIS A 120 -8.71 8.15 1.52
N TRP A 121 -9.35 8.37 2.67
CA TRP A 121 -10.81 8.38 2.84
C TRP A 121 -11.54 9.27 1.82
N LYS A 122 -10.96 10.43 1.42
CA LYS A 122 -11.58 11.39 0.50
C LYS A 122 -11.97 10.81 -0.85
N PHE A 123 -11.28 9.74 -1.28
CA PHE A 123 -11.56 9.07 -2.55
C PHE A 123 -12.63 7.98 -2.46
N PHE A 124 -13.22 7.77 -1.28
CA PHE A 124 -14.24 6.73 -1.02
C PHE A 124 -15.48 7.28 -0.30
N ASP A 125 -15.65 8.61 -0.29
CA ASP A 125 -16.70 9.28 0.48
C ASP A 125 -18.10 9.23 -0.16
N SER A 126 -18.22 8.71 -1.38
CA SER A 126 -19.50 8.44 -2.03
C SER A 126 -19.43 7.15 -2.85
N GLU A 127 -20.58 6.58 -3.23
CA GLU A 127 -20.65 5.36 -4.04
C GLU A 127 -20.02 5.53 -5.44
N ASN A 128 -20.04 6.74 -5.98
CA ASN A 128 -19.46 7.09 -7.29
C ASN A 128 -18.09 7.76 -7.16
N ALA A 129 -17.44 7.68 -6.00
CA ALA A 129 -16.14 8.31 -5.79
C ALA A 129 -15.07 7.73 -6.72
N GLU A 130 -14.11 8.56 -7.10
CA GLU A 130 -13.01 8.21 -8.02
C GLU A 130 -12.25 6.95 -7.57
N GLY A 131 -12.04 6.78 -6.28
CA GLY A 131 -11.31 5.66 -5.71
C GLY A 131 -11.87 4.30 -6.11
N PHE A 132 -13.20 4.13 -6.14
CA PHE A 132 -13.82 2.87 -6.57
C PHE A 132 -13.48 2.54 -8.02
N ARG A 133 -13.57 3.50 -8.92
CA ARG A 133 -13.23 3.29 -10.33
C ARG A 133 -11.76 2.86 -10.52
N LEU A 134 -10.84 3.44 -9.76
CA LEU A 134 -9.42 3.09 -9.81
C LEU A 134 -9.14 1.73 -9.19
N LEU A 135 -9.76 1.43 -8.04
CA LEU A 135 -9.64 0.11 -7.41
C LEU A 135 -10.29 -1.01 -8.23
N ASP A 136 -11.41 -0.77 -8.91
CA ASP A 136 -12.06 -1.77 -9.78
C ASP A 136 -11.13 -2.18 -10.95
N ARG A 137 -10.34 -1.23 -11.47
CA ARG A 137 -9.29 -1.53 -12.44
C ARG A 137 -8.21 -2.42 -11.83
N LEU A 138 -7.71 -2.04 -10.64
CA LEU A 138 -6.71 -2.81 -9.90
C LEU A 138 -7.24 -4.22 -9.58
N VAL A 139 -8.47 -4.36 -9.12
CA VAL A 139 -9.15 -5.66 -8.88
C VAL A 139 -9.16 -6.52 -10.14
N THR A 140 -9.46 -5.90 -11.29
CA THR A 140 -9.45 -6.60 -12.58
C THR A 140 -8.06 -7.13 -12.93
N TRP A 141 -7.02 -6.34 -12.76
CA TRP A 141 -5.63 -6.75 -13.01
C TRP A 141 -5.17 -7.81 -12.01
N ALA A 142 -5.43 -7.60 -10.73
CA ALA A 142 -5.06 -8.52 -9.66
C ALA A 142 -5.74 -9.89 -9.81
N ARG A 143 -7.01 -9.93 -10.22
CA ARG A 143 -7.75 -11.16 -10.51
C ARG A 143 -7.10 -11.93 -11.65
N ARG A 144 -6.75 -11.25 -12.75
CA ARG A 144 -6.05 -11.85 -13.89
C ARG A 144 -4.71 -12.46 -13.48
N ASP A 145 -3.95 -11.78 -12.63
CA ASP A 145 -2.60 -12.15 -12.25
C ASP A 145 -2.55 -13.05 -11.00
N GLY A 146 -3.68 -13.26 -10.36
CA GLY A 146 -3.77 -14.09 -9.16
C GLY A 146 -3.08 -13.46 -7.93
N ILE A 147 -3.07 -12.13 -7.85
CA ILE A 147 -2.54 -11.33 -6.72
C ILE A 147 -3.68 -11.04 -5.75
N TYR A 148 -3.48 -11.26 -4.46
CA TYR A 148 -4.42 -10.81 -3.43
C TYR A 148 -4.24 -9.32 -3.14
N LEU A 149 -5.35 -8.63 -2.89
CA LEU A 149 -5.37 -7.22 -2.48
C LEU A 149 -5.75 -7.10 -1.01
N ILE A 150 -5.02 -6.28 -0.28
CA ILE A 150 -5.35 -5.86 1.08
C ILE A 150 -5.62 -4.35 1.01
N LEU A 151 -6.85 -3.96 1.32
CA LEU A 151 -7.25 -2.56 1.30
C LEU A 151 -6.97 -1.95 2.67
N ASP A 152 -6.13 -0.94 2.72
CA ASP A 152 -5.69 -0.28 3.94
C ASP A 152 -6.22 1.15 4.01
N LEU A 153 -6.86 1.52 5.11
CA LEU A 153 -7.22 2.91 5.33
C LEU A 153 -6.05 3.67 5.97
N HIS A 154 -5.21 4.20 5.10
CA HIS A 154 -4.00 4.92 5.48
C HIS A 154 -4.31 6.30 6.08
N CYS A 155 -5.30 6.99 5.52
CA CYS A 155 -5.80 8.27 6.03
C CYS A 155 -7.28 8.11 6.39
N ALA A 156 -7.60 8.12 7.69
CA ALA A 156 -8.98 8.05 8.18
C ALA A 156 -9.56 9.45 8.45
N PRO A 157 -10.90 9.64 8.34
CA PRO A 157 -11.54 10.88 8.73
C PRO A 157 -11.15 11.33 10.15
N GLY A 158 -10.61 12.53 10.26
CA GLY A 158 -10.14 13.10 11.52
C GLY A 158 -8.74 12.71 11.94
N GLY A 159 -8.12 11.76 11.23
CA GLY A 159 -6.77 11.27 11.50
C GLY A 159 -6.69 10.29 12.68
N GLN A 160 -5.94 9.23 12.53
CA GLN A 160 -5.71 8.18 13.54
C GLN A 160 -4.36 8.31 14.23
N THR A 161 -3.42 9.09 13.68
CA THR A 161 -2.10 9.31 14.28
C THR A 161 -1.90 10.74 14.75
N GLY A 162 -2.45 11.74 14.08
CA GLY A 162 -2.12 13.14 14.27
C GLY A 162 -0.76 13.50 13.67
N SER A 163 -0.24 12.68 12.75
CA SER A 163 1.00 12.88 12.03
C SER A 163 0.74 13.07 10.54
N ASN A 164 1.79 13.32 9.75
CA ASN A 164 1.72 13.51 8.31
C ASN A 164 1.12 12.32 7.55
N ILE A 165 1.38 11.11 8.00
CA ILE A 165 0.98 9.85 7.33
C ILE A 165 -0.53 9.62 7.29
N ASP A 166 -1.33 10.37 8.04
CA ASP A 166 -2.79 10.25 8.05
C ASP A 166 -3.52 11.51 7.51
N ASP A 167 -2.80 12.45 6.94
CA ASP A 167 -3.29 13.74 6.45
C ASP A 167 -4.13 14.53 7.47
N SER A 168 -3.89 14.32 8.76
CA SER A 168 -4.61 14.97 9.84
C SER A 168 -4.19 16.44 10.03
N TRP A 169 -4.90 17.12 10.92
CA TRP A 169 -4.62 18.50 11.34
C TRP A 169 -3.64 18.58 12.52
N GLY A 170 -2.68 17.63 12.63
CA GLY A 170 -1.70 17.58 13.71
C GLY A 170 -2.25 17.02 15.04
N TYR A 171 -3.40 16.33 14.99
CA TYR A 171 -4.01 15.72 16.17
C TYR A 171 -4.93 14.53 15.75
N PRO A 172 -4.93 13.39 16.49
CA PRO A 172 -5.73 12.22 16.14
C PRO A 172 -7.19 12.37 16.59
N TRP A 173 -7.95 13.17 15.86
CA TRP A 173 -9.35 13.46 16.18
C TRP A 173 -10.26 12.25 16.11
N LEU A 174 -9.84 11.17 15.46
CA LEU A 174 -10.62 9.92 15.37
C LEU A 174 -11.03 9.42 16.77
N TYR A 175 -10.15 9.54 17.77
CA TYR A 175 -10.46 9.05 19.14
C TYR A 175 -11.33 10.00 19.95
N ARG A 176 -11.47 11.26 19.52
CA ARG A 176 -12.20 12.31 20.24
C ARG A 176 -13.50 12.72 19.58
N SER A 177 -13.75 12.30 18.35
CA SER A 177 -14.89 12.72 17.55
C SER A 177 -15.79 11.54 17.19
N ALA A 178 -16.97 11.48 17.79
CA ALA A 178 -17.99 10.51 17.40
C ALA A 178 -18.38 10.64 15.92
N ALA A 179 -18.34 11.86 15.37
CA ALA A 179 -18.61 12.11 13.96
C ALA A 179 -17.51 11.51 13.07
N ALA A 180 -16.21 11.69 13.43
CA ALA A 180 -15.11 11.07 12.69
C ALA A 180 -15.19 9.54 12.72
N GLN A 181 -15.48 8.95 13.89
CA GLN A 181 -15.67 7.50 14.02
C GLN A 181 -16.84 6.99 13.17
N ALA A 182 -17.98 7.69 13.18
CA ALA A 182 -19.15 7.33 12.37
C ALA A 182 -18.85 7.47 10.87
N HIS A 183 -18.10 8.49 10.48
CA HIS A 183 -17.69 8.69 9.09
C HIS A 183 -16.72 7.58 8.63
N THR A 184 -15.70 7.25 9.43
CA THR A 184 -14.78 6.14 9.15
C THR A 184 -15.53 4.80 9.01
N ALA A 185 -16.49 4.55 9.90
CA ALA A 185 -17.35 3.36 9.82
C ALA A 185 -18.21 3.35 8.54
N ALA A 186 -18.71 4.51 8.10
CA ALA A 186 -19.47 4.63 6.86
C ALA A 186 -18.60 4.38 5.61
N ILE A 187 -17.35 4.89 5.59
CA ILE A 187 -16.35 4.60 4.55
C ILE A 187 -16.12 3.09 4.46
N TRP A 188 -15.79 2.43 5.58
CA TRP A 188 -15.56 0.98 5.58
C TRP A 188 -16.78 0.17 5.17
N ARG A 189 -17.97 0.54 5.65
CA ARG A 189 -19.21 -0.13 5.22
C ARG A 189 -19.42 -0.01 3.72
N ARG A 190 -19.11 1.13 3.11
CA ARG A 190 -19.23 1.36 1.67
C ARG A 190 -18.21 0.53 0.90
N ILE A 191 -16.94 0.55 1.29
CA ILE A 191 -15.88 -0.25 0.67
C ILE A 191 -16.22 -1.74 0.77
N ALA A 192 -16.58 -2.22 1.96
CA ALA A 192 -16.94 -3.60 2.18
C ALA A 192 -18.20 -4.04 1.40
N ALA A 193 -19.22 -3.18 1.29
CA ALA A 193 -20.41 -3.46 0.49
C ALA A 193 -20.09 -3.60 -1.01
N HIS A 194 -19.15 -2.77 -1.52
CA HIS A 194 -18.72 -2.80 -2.92
C HIS A 194 -17.97 -4.09 -3.24
N TYR A 195 -17.03 -4.51 -2.38
CA TYR A 195 -16.15 -5.66 -2.63
C TYR A 195 -16.58 -6.97 -1.96
N ARG A 196 -17.72 -7.04 -1.29
CA ARG A 196 -18.18 -8.22 -0.50
C ARG A 196 -18.19 -9.55 -1.26
N ASN A 197 -18.27 -9.52 -2.58
CA ASN A 197 -18.30 -10.69 -3.45
C ASN A 197 -17.01 -10.87 -4.28
N GLU A 198 -15.93 -10.18 -3.89
CA GLU A 198 -14.69 -10.14 -4.66
C GLU A 198 -13.55 -10.87 -3.92
N PRO A 199 -13.34 -12.17 -4.15
CA PRO A 199 -12.34 -12.95 -3.40
C PRO A 199 -10.89 -12.56 -3.64
N VAL A 200 -10.58 -11.77 -4.67
CA VAL A 200 -9.22 -11.26 -4.89
C VAL A 200 -8.86 -10.18 -3.86
N VAL A 201 -9.85 -9.47 -3.32
CA VAL A 201 -9.68 -8.68 -2.11
C VAL A 201 -9.59 -9.67 -0.95
N LEU A 202 -8.43 -9.78 -0.32
CA LEU A 202 -8.22 -10.67 0.81
C LEU A 202 -8.90 -10.14 2.08
N GLY A 203 -8.74 -8.85 2.32
CA GLY A 203 -9.24 -8.25 3.56
C GLY A 203 -9.04 -6.74 3.63
N TYR A 204 -9.48 -6.21 4.77
CA TYR A 204 -9.53 -4.80 5.10
C TYR A 204 -8.63 -4.51 6.29
N ASP A 205 -7.55 -3.76 6.06
CA ASP A 205 -6.67 -3.22 7.08
C ASP A 205 -7.27 -1.89 7.56
N LEU A 206 -7.87 -1.94 8.75
CA LEU A 206 -8.88 -0.95 9.12
C LEU A 206 -8.33 0.43 9.45
N LEU A 207 -7.09 0.52 9.94
CA LEU A 207 -6.40 1.78 10.22
C LEU A 207 -4.89 1.55 10.12
N ASN A 208 -4.21 2.31 9.27
CA ASN A 208 -2.76 2.36 9.22
C ASN A 208 -2.17 3.05 10.45
N GLU A 209 -1.22 2.41 11.11
CA GLU A 209 -0.34 3.01 12.13
C GLU A 209 -1.04 3.86 13.20
N PRO A 210 -2.11 3.37 13.84
CA PRO A 210 -2.88 4.16 14.78
C PRO A 210 -2.07 4.49 16.05
N VAL A 211 -2.34 5.66 16.63
CA VAL A 211 -1.71 6.17 17.86
C VAL A 211 -0.18 6.15 17.79
N PRO A 212 0.48 7.29 17.55
CA PRO A 212 1.93 7.35 17.39
C PRO A 212 2.68 7.13 18.71
N HIS A 213 3.99 6.99 18.64
CA HIS A 213 4.87 6.89 19.82
C HIS A 213 4.94 8.15 20.67
N TYR A 214 4.25 9.24 20.31
CA TYR A 214 4.29 10.49 21.09
C TYR A 214 3.69 10.28 22.48
N PRO A 215 4.43 10.53 23.58
CA PRO A 215 3.99 10.16 24.93
C PRO A 215 2.61 10.70 25.32
N ARG A 216 2.28 11.94 24.91
CA ARG A 216 0.98 12.55 25.19
C ARG A 216 -0.20 11.89 24.47
N LEU A 217 0.05 11.21 23.34
CA LEU A 217 -1.01 10.58 22.57
C LEU A 217 -1.26 9.14 22.99
N GLN A 218 -0.35 8.50 23.74
CA GLN A 218 -0.54 7.16 24.29
C GLN A 218 -1.74 7.07 25.23
N GLN A 219 -2.27 8.19 25.72
CA GLN A 219 -3.55 8.24 26.44
C GLN A 219 -4.71 7.66 25.63
N TYR A 220 -4.59 7.57 24.28
CA TYR A 220 -5.61 7.01 23.39
C TYR A 220 -5.47 5.50 23.17
N ASN A 221 -4.46 4.84 23.72
CA ASN A 221 -4.31 3.39 23.62
C ASN A 221 -5.57 2.63 24.04
N PRO A 222 -6.26 2.99 25.16
CA PRO A 222 -7.50 2.33 25.57
C PRO A 222 -8.68 2.55 24.60
N ASP A 223 -8.63 3.59 23.77
CA ASP A 223 -9.72 3.92 22.84
C ASP A 223 -9.60 3.16 21.51
N LEU A 224 -8.43 2.58 21.19
CA LEU A 224 -8.16 1.97 19.90
C LEU A 224 -9.05 0.74 19.65
N GLU A 225 -9.05 -0.25 20.56
CA GLU A 225 -9.89 -1.44 20.37
C GLU A 225 -11.40 -1.10 20.32
N PRO A 226 -11.97 -0.21 21.16
CA PRO A 226 -13.34 0.28 21.00
C PRO A 226 -13.65 0.88 19.62
N VAL A 227 -12.71 1.63 19.01
CA VAL A 227 -12.87 2.13 17.64
C VAL A 227 -12.89 0.97 16.66
N TYR A 228 -11.94 0.04 16.72
CA TYR A 228 -11.93 -1.14 15.86
C TYR A 228 -13.23 -1.96 15.95
N ARG A 229 -13.78 -2.15 17.14
CA ARG A 229 -15.07 -2.86 17.32
C ARG A 229 -16.21 -2.18 16.55
N LYS A 230 -16.25 -0.84 16.50
CA LYS A 230 -17.21 -0.08 15.69
C LYS A 230 -17.00 -0.27 14.20
N LEU A 231 -15.73 -0.23 13.73
CA LEU A 231 -15.39 -0.40 12.32
C LEU A 231 -15.70 -1.82 11.85
N VAL A 232 -15.31 -2.85 12.62
CA VAL A 232 -15.62 -4.24 12.34
C VAL A 232 -17.13 -4.46 12.29
N ALA A 233 -17.89 -3.92 13.25
CA ALA A 233 -19.34 -4.03 13.25
C ALA A 233 -19.95 -3.42 11.97
N ALA A 234 -19.43 -2.30 11.47
CA ALA A 234 -19.90 -1.67 10.22
C ALA A 234 -19.57 -2.54 8.99
N VAL A 235 -18.37 -3.11 8.91
CA VAL A 235 -17.99 -4.06 7.85
C VAL A 235 -18.90 -5.29 7.90
N ARG A 236 -19.11 -5.90 9.08
CA ARG A 236 -19.88 -7.13 9.25
C ARG A 236 -21.39 -6.99 9.00
N GLN A 237 -21.90 -5.75 8.93
CA GLN A 237 -23.28 -5.50 8.45
C GLN A 237 -23.47 -5.91 6.98
N VAL A 238 -22.44 -5.81 6.16
CA VAL A 238 -22.52 -5.97 4.71
C VAL A 238 -21.62 -7.09 4.17
N ASP A 239 -20.58 -7.47 4.91
CA ASP A 239 -19.57 -8.44 4.49
C ASP A 239 -19.21 -9.40 5.63
N LYS A 240 -19.42 -10.70 5.39
CA LYS A 240 -19.14 -11.79 6.34
C LYS A 240 -17.87 -12.58 5.99
N ASN A 241 -17.29 -12.33 4.81
CA ASN A 241 -16.31 -13.21 4.20
C ASN A 241 -14.87 -12.71 4.34
N HIS A 242 -14.64 -11.40 4.14
CA HIS A 242 -13.29 -10.88 4.11
C HIS A 242 -12.63 -10.83 5.49
N VAL A 243 -11.32 -11.02 5.51
CA VAL A 243 -10.51 -10.88 6.73
C VAL A 243 -10.53 -9.41 7.15
N VAL A 244 -10.74 -9.14 8.44
CA VAL A 244 -10.47 -7.82 9.01
C VAL A 244 -9.09 -7.83 9.64
N ILE A 245 -8.31 -6.76 9.43
CA ILE A 245 -6.93 -6.67 9.87
C ILE A 245 -6.83 -5.49 10.83
N LEU A 246 -6.20 -5.73 11.98
CA LEU A 246 -6.12 -4.76 13.07
C LEU A 246 -4.67 -4.50 13.42
N GLY A 247 -4.27 -3.25 13.31
CA GLY A 247 -2.95 -2.78 13.68
C GLY A 247 -2.84 -2.37 15.16
N GLY A 248 -1.69 -2.61 15.78
CA GLY A 248 -1.44 -2.20 17.16
C GLY A 248 -1.30 -0.69 17.31
N ALA A 249 -1.35 -0.19 18.54
CA ALA A 249 -0.99 1.21 18.80
C ALA A 249 0.52 1.45 18.56
N GLN A 250 0.96 2.71 18.67
CA GLN A 250 2.35 3.14 18.46
C GLN A 250 2.88 2.71 17.10
N TRP A 251 2.18 3.15 16.03
CA TRP A 251 2.53 2.80 14.66
C TRP A 251 2.60 1.29 14.42
N ASP A 252 1.50 0.59 14.77
CA ASP A 252 1.32 -0.86 14.64
C ASP A 252 2.33 -1.71 15.43
N SER A 253 2.97 -1.14 16.47
CA SER A 253 3.97 -1.87 17.24
C SER A 253 3.53 -2.36 18.62
N ASN A 254 2.42 -1.86 19.18
CA ASN A 254 1.99 -2.20 20.53
C ASN A 254 0.70 -3.02 20.55
N PHE A 255 0.81 -4.32 20.77
CA PHE A 255 -0.33 -5.24 20.87
C PHE A 255 -0.94 -5.35 22.26
N THR A 256 -0.36 -4.68 23.28
CA THR A 256 -0.93 -4.70 24.64
C THR A 256 -2.29 -3.98 24.74
N VAL A 257 -2.65 -3.24 23.68
CA VAL A 257 -3.94 -2.56 23.55
C VAL A 257 -5.08 -3.53 23.24
N PHE A 258 -4.79 -4.77 22.85
CA PHE A 258 -5.78 -5.75 22.46
C PHE A 258 -6.11 -6.72 23.58
N GLY A 259 -7.42 -6.95 23.78
CA GLY A 259 -7.96 -8.08 24.51
C GLY A 259 -8.05 -9.33 23.64
N PRO A 260 -8.85 -10.35 24.07
CA PRO A 260 -9.15 -11.50 23.23
C PRO A 260 -9.83 -11.10 21.92
N PRO A 261 -9.55 -11.81 20.81
CA PRO A 261 -10.15 -11.55 19.52
C PRO A 261 -11.68 -11.48 19.59
N PHE A 262 -12.26 -10.52 18.91
CA PHE A 262 -13.69 -10.26 18.94
C PHE A 262 -14.39 -10.47 17.58
N ASP A 263 -13.65 -10.93 16.58
CA ASP A 263 -14.18 -11.37 15.29
C ASP A 263 -13.54 -12.73 14.93
N SER A 264 -14.31 -13.61 14.30
CA SER A 264 -13.86 -14.96 13.97
C SER A 264 -12.95 -15.02 12.72
N ASN A 265 -12.86 -13.94 11.96
CA ASN A 265 -12.04 -13.86 10.76
C ASN A 265 -11.13 -12.63 10.82
N VAL A 266 -10.33 -12.55 11.88
CA VAL A 266 -9.42 -11.43 12.18
C VAL A 266 -7.96 -11.87 12.08
N MET A 267 -7.14 -11.00 11.51
CA MET A 267 -5.68 -11.05 11.51
C MET A 267 -5.14 -9.78 12.18
N TYR A 268 -3.96 -9.86 12.79
CA TYR A 268 -3.31 -8.70 13.39
C TYR A 268 -2.06 -8.33 12.62
N THR A 269 -1.88 -7.02 12.37
CA THR A 269 -0.73 -6.48 11.66
C THR A 269 0.20 -5.72 12.59
N PHE A 270 1.50 -5.80 12.31
CA PHE A 270 2.53 -5.00 12.96
C PHE A 270 3.49 -4.44 11.92
N HIS A 271 4.11 -3.30 12.22
CA HIS A 271 5.12 -2.64 11.40
C HIS A 271 6.46 -2.63 12.10
N LYS A 272 7.56 -2.84 11.38
CA LYS A 272 8.93 -2.78 11.91
C LYS A 272 9.88 -2.19 10.90
N TYR A 273 10.48 -1.08 11.29
CA TYR A 273 11.51 -0.38 10.53
C TYR A 273 12.76 -0.19 11.40
N TRP A 274 13.94 -0.21 10.79
CA TRP A 274 15.24 0.15 11.40
C TRP A 274 15.57 -0.55 12.72
N THR A 275 15.11 -1.77 12.89
CA THR A 275 15.35 -2.60 14.07
C THR A 275 16.47 -3.62 13.81
N ALA A 276 16.83 -4.43 14.81
CA ALA A 276 17.53 -5.68 14.59
C ALA A 276 16.69 -6.63 13.71
N THR A 277 17.31 -7.67 13.14
CA THR A 277 16.63 -8.61 12.22
C THR A 277 16.43 -10.00 12.83
N ASP A 278 16.80 -10.20 14.06
CA ASP A 278 16.63 -11.49 14.76
C ASP A 278 15.21 -11.65 15.33
N LYS A 279 14.92 -12.86 15.80
CA LYS A 279 13.58 -13.22 16.29
C LYS A 279 13.10 -12.37 17.46
N SER A 280 14.00 -11.80 18.26
CA SER A 280 13.61 -11.03 19.46
C SER A 280 12.72 -9.84 19.14
N VAL A 281 12.90 -9.22 17.96
CA VAL A 281 12.13 -8.04 17.54
C VAL A 281 10.68 -8.33 17.14
N ILE A 282 10.35 -9.62 16.94
CA ILE A 282 8.97 -10.08 16.62
C ILE A 282 8.41 -11.01 17.69
N GLN A 283 9.13 -11.26 18.80
CA GLN A 283 8.74 -12.26 19.80
C GLN A 283 7.38 -11.92 20.44
N GLU A 284 7.14 -10.66 20.78
CA GLU A 284 5.87 -10.21 21.38
C GLU A 284 4.63 -10.53 20.50
N TYR A 285 4.80 -10.42 19.18
CA TYR A 285 3.71 -10.73 18.22
C TYR A 285 3.53 -12.23 18.07
N LEU A 286 4.62 -13.01 18.13
CA LEU A 286 4.55 -14.47 18.15
C LEU A 286 3.85 -14.96 19.42
N ASP A 287 4.15 -14.39 20.57
CA ASP A 287 3.51 -14.71 21.84
C ASP A 287 2.00 -14.38 21.81
N PHE A 288 1.64 -13.23 21.22
CA PHE A 288 0.25 -12.84 21.01
C PHE A 288 -0.49 -13.81 20.07
N ARG A 289 0.12 -14.14 18.92
CA ARG A 289 -0.38 -15.14 17.98
C ARG A 289 -0.69 -16.47 18.66
N ASP A 290 0.28 -16.97 19.42
CA ASP A 290 0.21 -18.31 20.04
C ASP A 290 -0.79 -18.30 21.22
N LYS A 291 -0.86 -17.19 21.98
CA LYS A 291 -1.80 -17.01 23.09
C LYS A 291 -3.26 -17.03 22.62
N TYR A 292 -3.54 -16.34 21.53
CA TYR A 292 -4.92 -16.14 21.06
C TYR A 292 -5.30 -17.03 19.87
N HIS A 293 -4.37 -17.81 19.34
CA HIS A 293 -4.54 -18.66 18.16
C HIS A 293 -5.07 -17.86 16.94
N VAL A 294 -4.46 -16.73 16.64
CA VAL A 294 -4.81 -15.84 15.54
C VAL A 294 -3.61 -15.60 14.62
N PRO A 295 -3.79 -15.40 13.31
CA PRO A 295 -2.68 -15.05 12.44
C PRO A 295 -2.17 -13.65 12.71
N ILE A 296 -0.84 -13.47 12.53
CA ILE A 296 -0.16 -12.18 12.52
C ILE A 296 0.53 -11.99 11.18
N TRP A 297 0.76 -10.73 10.83
CA TRP A 297 1.33 -10.35 9.55
C TRP A 297 2.16 -9.07 9.69
N LEU A 298 3.31 -9.00 9.01
CA LEU A 298 4.07 -7.75 8.88
C LEU A 298 3.47 -6.92 7.75
N GLY A 299 2.71 -5.88 8.09
CA GLY A 299 2.01 -5.02 7.13
C GLY A 299 2.93 -4.03 6.43
N GLU A 300 3.96 -3.57 7.14
CA GLU A 300 4.99 -2.72 6.56
C GLU A 300 6.36 -2.98 7.15
N SER A 301 7.36 -2.87 6.28
CA SER A 301 8.79 -2.82 6.58
C SER A 301 9.55 -2.37 5.33
N GLY A 302 10.82 -2.05 5.47
CA GLY A 302 11.65 -1.64 4.34
C GLY A 302 12.59 -0.49 4.69
N GLU A 303 12.76 0.44 3.73
CA GLU A 303 13.59 1.66 3.89
C GLU A 303 14.98 1.35 4.46
N ASN A 304 15.59 0.24 4.00
CA ASN A 304 16.86 -0.27 4.52
C ASN A 304 17.73 -0.88 3.40
N LYS A 305 18.93 -1.30 3.74
CA LYS A 305 19.86 -1.97 2.83
C LYS A 305 19.42 -3.40 2.52
N ASP A 306 19.82 -3.92 1.37
CA ASP A 306 19.48 -5.25 0.89
C ASP A 306 19.84 -6.36 1.89
N GLU A 307 21.00 -6.25 2.59
CA GLU A 307 21.42 -7.24 3.57
C GLU A 307 20.47 -7.29 4.78
N TRP A 308 20.00 -6.13 5.25
CA TRP A 308 19.03 -6.04 6.33
C TRP A 308 17.68 -6.65 5.89
N ILE A 309 17.20 -6.29 4.71
CA ILE A 309 15.96 -6.82 4.11
C ILE A 309 16.02 -8.36 4.05
N ALA A 310 17.10 -8.92 3.49
CA ALA A 310 17.27 -10.36 3.35
C ALA A 310 17.29 -11.08 4.70
N ALA A 311 17.99 -10.52 5.70
CA ALA A 311 18.04 -11.09 7.04
C ALA A 311 16.67 -11.06 7.72
N PHE A 312 15.91 -9.97 7.55
CA PHE A 312 14.59 -9.83 8.19
C PHE A 312 13.54 -10.74 7.53
N VAL A 313 13.51 -10.83 6.20
CA VAL A 313 12.65 -11.78 5.46
C VAL A 313 12.90 -13.21 5.93
N LYS A 314 14.18 -13.61 6.08
CA LYS A 314 14.54 -14.94 6.59
C LYS A 314 13.97 -15.20 7.98
N THR A 315 14.03 -14.22 8.88
CA THR A 315 13.46 -14.31 10.22
C THR A 315 11.95 -14.44 10.20
N LEU A 316 11.26 -13.64 9.39
CA LEU A 316 9.80 -13.69 9.25
C LEU A 316 9.34 -15.06 8.74
N GLU A 317 9.90 -15.54 7.62
CA GLU A 317 9.51 -16.81 7.01
C GLU A 317 9.84 -18.02 7.88
N ALA A 318 10.99 -18.01 8.59
CA ALA A 318 11.35 -19.05 9.55
C ALA A 318 10.34 -19.16 10.71
N ASN A 319 9.62 -18.09 11.02
CA ASN A 319 8.55 -18.04 12.03
C ASN A 319 7.14 -18.09 11.46
N ARG A 320 6.99 -18.37 10.16
CA ARG A 320 5.71 -18.43 9.40
C ARG A 320 4.92 -17.12 9.49
N VAL A 321 5.60 -15.99 9.44
CA VAL A 321 5.01 -14.67 9.38
C VAL A 321 5.06 -14.19 7.93
N GLY A 322 3.89 -13.96 7.33
CA GLY A 322 3.77 -13.28 6.04
C GLY A 322 4.19 -11.82 6.16
N TRP A 323 4.55 -11.21 5.03
CA TRP A 323 5.10 -9.86 5.01
C TRP A 323 4.65 -9.05 3.81
N CYS A 324 4.68 -7.72 3.97
CA CYS A 324 4.46 -6.74 2.92
C CYS A 324 5.48 -5.60 3.11
N PHE A 325 6.37 -5.43 2.16
CA PHE A 325 7.40 -4.40 2.26
C PHE A 325 6.95 -3.08 1.64
N TRP A 326 7.58 -1.99 2.02
CA TRP A 326 7.34 -0.64 1.55
C TRP A 326 8.56 -0.09 0.80
N PRO A 327 8.36 0.67 -0.29
CA PRO A 327 7.21 0.70 -1.19
C PRO A 327 7.49 -0.01 -2.53
N TYR A 328 6.47 -0.13 -3.38
CA TYR A 328 6.65 -0.65 -4.74
C TYR A 328 7.46 0.32 -5.62
N LYS A 329 7.10 1.60 -5.66
CA LYS A 329 7.66 2.62 -6.56
C LYS A 329 8.10 3.85 -5.77
N LYS A 330 9.35 4.32 -5.99
CA LYS A 330 9.90 5.49 -5.29
C LYS A 330 10.92 6.23 -6.15
N MET A 331 10.97 7.57 -6.04
CA MET A 331 11.94 8.43 -6.71
C MET A 331 13.36 8.20 -6.15
N ASP A 332 14.38 8.09 -7.03
CA ASP A 332 15.80 7.99 -6.67
C ASP A 332 16.10 7.01 -5.52
N ALA A 333 15.41 5.88 -5.46
CA ALA A 333 15.52 4.94 -4.34
C ALA A 333 16.14 3.61 -4.73
N THR A 334 16.83 2.98 -3.79
CA THR A 334 17.30 1.59 -3.89
C THR A 334 16.43 0.63 -3.09
N SER A 335 15.69 1.13 -2.10
CA SER A 335 14.81 0.36 -1.22
C SER A 335 13.34 0.34 -1.71
N SER A 336 13.13 0.06 -2.97
CA SER A 336 11.80 -0.12 -3.60
C SER A 336 11.91 -1.13 -4.74
N VAL A 337 10.81 -1.72 -5.18
CA VAL A 337 10.85 -2.69 -6.29
C VAL A 337 11.26 -2.00 -7.59
N VAL A 338 10.68 -0.85 -7.88
CA VAL A 338 11.06 -0.01 -9.00
C VAL A 338 11.36 1.42 -8.55
N THR A 339 12.29 2.05 -9.25
CA THR A 339 12.65 3.45 -9.05
C THR A 339 12.54 4.24 -10.35
N PHE A 340 12.39 5.54 -10.26
CA PHE A 340 12.44 6.47 -11.38
C PHE A 340 13.34 7.66 -11.04
N ASP A 341 13.91 8.28 -12.08
CA ASP A 341 14.83 9.41 -11.90
C ASP A 341 14.07 10.66 -11.46
N ARG A 342 14.78 11.54 -10.77
CA ARG A 342 14.30 12.87 -10.41
C ARG A 342 13.88 13.65 -11.65
N PRO A 343 12.73 14.35 -11.63
CA PRO A 343 12.29 15.19 -12.75
C PRO A 343 13.22 16.38 -13.00
N ALA A 344 13.12 16.98 -14.19
CA ALA A 344 13.73 18.26 -14.47
C ALA A 344 13.27 19.31 -13.45
N HIS A 345 14.14 20.28 -13.10
CA HIS A 345 13.87 21.36 -12.13
C HIS A 345 13.40 20.90 -10.73
N TRP A 346 13.44 19.60 -10.42
CA TRP A 346 12.91 19.10 -9.14
C TRP A 346 13.69 19.58 -7.92
N ASP A 347 14.99 19.84 -8.06
CA ASP A 347 15.82 20.42 -6.98
C ASP A 347 15.40 21.84 -6.62
N ASP A 348 14.91 22.62 -7.57
CA ASP A 348 14.35 23.94 -7.32
C ASP A 348 13.01 23.84 -6.61
N ILE A 349 12.15 22.86 -7.00
CA ILE A 349 10.91 22.55 -6.30
C ILE A 349 11.19 22.14 -4.84
N ILE A 350 12.16 21.23 -4.60
CA ILE A 350 12.58 20.81 -3.25
C ILE A 350 13.04 22.02 -2.43
N SER A 351 13.85 22.89 -3.02
CA SER A 351 14.39 24.06 -2.35
C SER A 351 13.28 25.03 -1.95
N PHE A 352 12.33 25.26 -2.84
CA PHE A 352 11.15 26.08 -2.60
C PHE A 352 10.21 25.45 -1.55
N ALA A 353 9.99 24.16 -1.62
CA ALA A 353 9.14 23.42 -0.70
C ALA A 353 9.57 23.54 0.78
N LYS A 354 10.86 23.70 1.04
CA LYS A 354 11.43 23.87 2.38
C LYS A 354 11.27 25.26 2.96
N LEU A 355 10.82 26.24 2.18
CA LEU A 355 10.61 27.58 2.69
C LEU A 355 9.38 27.63 3.59
N PRO A 356 9.44 28.38 4.70
CA PRO A 356 8.29 28.53 5.59
C PRO A 356 7.06 29.04 4.86
N THR A 357 5.91 28.45 5.14
CA THR A 357 4.59 28.84 4.62
C THR A 357 3.95 29.95 5.48
N GLY A 358 2.79 30.43 5.07
CA GLY A 358 1.99 31.43 5.76
C GLY A 358 2.25 32.88 5.33
N THR A 359 1.29 33.75 5.62
CA THR A 359 1.23 35.13 5.10
C THR A 359 2.45 35.99 5.47
N GLY A 360 3.07 35.75 6.64
CA GLY A 360 4.30 36.45 7.05
C GLY A 360 5.55 36.11 6.21
N ASN A 361 5.49 35.08 5.38
CA ASN A 361 6.59 34.63 4.52
C ASN A 361 6.32 34.86 3.03
N ALA A 362 5.18 35.47 2.66
CA ALA A 362 4.72 35.55 1.26
C ALA A 362 5.76 36.22 0.35
N GLU A 363 6.33 37.36 0.74
CA GLU A 363 7.35 38.08 -0.05
C GLU A 363 8.58 37.20 -0.30
N LYS A 364 9.09 36.50 0.74
CA LYS A 364 10.24 35.62 0.63
C LYS A 364 9.94 34.43 -0.29
N ARG A 365 8.76 33.86 -0.19
CA ARG A 365 8.35 32.73 -1.07
C ARG A 365 8.20 33.18 -2.52
N ILE A 366 7.55 34.33 -2.77
CA ILE A 366 7.41 34.91 -4.11
C ILE A 366 8.79 35.17 -4.76
N ALA A 367 9.74 35.73 -4.00
CA ALA A 367 11.09 36.02 -4.48
C ALA A 367 11.94 34.77 -4.81
N ALA A 368 11.68 33.66 -4.12
CA ALA A 368 12.42 32.40 -4.29
C ALA A 368 11.68 31.35 -5.16
N ARG A 369 10.51 31.71 -5.68
CA ARG A 369 9.65 30.82 -6.44
C ARG A 369 10.28 30.50 -7.81
N PRO A 370 10.35 29.22 -8.24
CA PRO A 370 10.65 28.87 -9.62
C PRO A 370 9.69 29.57 -10.59
N SER A 371 10.09 29.79 -11.81
CA SER A 371 9.15 30.29 -12.84
C SER A 371 7.96 29.33 -13.00
N VAL A 372 6.84 29.83 -13.50
CA VAL A 372 5.65 28.96 -13.75
C VAL A 372 5.99 27.88 -14.76
N GLU A 373 6.79 28.24 -15.77
CA GLU A 373 7.23 27.36 -16.84
C GLU A 373 8.10 26.22 -16.32
N GLU A 374 9.12 26.52 -15.50
CA GLU A 374 9.99 25.51 -14.87
C GLU A 374 9.21 24.60 -13.93
N ALA A 375 8.33 25.17 -13.11
CA ALA A 375 7.47 24.37 -12.24
C ALA A 375 6.56 23.45 -13.05
N GLN A 376 5.92 23.93 -14.13
CA GLN A 376 5.08 23.11 -14.98
C GLN A 376 5.88 21.98 -15.64
N GLU A 377 7.08 22.28 -16.17
CA GLU A 377 7.96 21.27 -16.77
C GLU A 377 8.35 20.20 -15.76
N ALA A 378 8.63 20.58 -14.49
CA ALA A 378 8.93 19.63 -13.42
C ALA A 378 7.77 18.65 -13.14
N PHE A 379 6.54 19.16 -13.04
CA PHE A 379 5.37 18.33 -12.81
C PHE A 379 5.01 17.46 -14.02
N ASP A 380 5.14 17.99 -15.25
CA ASP A 380 4.90 17.23 -16.48
C ASP A 380 5.95 16.10 -16.66
N ASP A 381 7.23 16.37 -16.37
CA ASP A 381 8.29 15.35 -16.40
C ASP A 381 8.11 14.31 -15.28
N LEU A 382 7.62 14.71 -14.11
CA LEU A 382 7.24 13.78 -13.04
C LEU A 382 6.19 12.79 -13.52
N LEU A 383 5.10 13.27 -14.13
CA LEU A 383 4.04 12.41 -14.70
C LEU A 383 4.56 11.45 -15.77
N LYS A 384 5.57 11.87 -16.53
CA LYS A 384 6.23 10.99 -17.50
C LYS A 384 7.09 9.95 -16.82
N LYS A 385 7.91 10.33 -15.82
CA LYS A 385 8.87 9.44 -15.16
C LYS A 385 8.25 8.38 -14.27
N ILE A 386 7.05 8.63 -13.69
CA ILE A 386 6.33 7.63 -12.92
C ILE A 386 5.74 6.50 -13.78
N GLN A 387 5.61 6.70 -15.10
CA GLN A 387 5.06 5.67 -15.98
C GLN A 387 5.99 4.46 -16.02
N PHE A 388 5.41 3.26 -16.04
CA PHE A 388 6.16 1.99 -15.98
C PHE A 388 7.34 1.93 -16.96
N ALA A 389 7.17 2.40 -18.20
CA ALA A 389 8.20 2.40 -19.22
C ALA A 389 9.45 3.25 -18.89
N HIS A 390 9.34 4.16 -17.94
CA HIS A 390 10.43 5.03 -17.49
C HIS A 390 11.01 4.63 -16.13
N THR A 391 10.51 3.54 -15.54
CA THR A 391 11.03 3.02 -14.27
C THR A 391 12.13 1.98 -14.49
N ARG A 392 12.96 1.80 -13.47
CA ARG A 392 14.00 0.76 -13.43
C ARG A 392 13.75 -0.17 -12.23
N VAL A 393 13.98 -1.47 -12.43
CA VAL A 393 13.89 -2.46 -11.35
C VAL A 393 15.13 -2.41 -10.47
N ASN A 394 14.94 -2.33 -9.16
CA ASN A 394 15.99 -2.51 -8.17
C ASN A 394 16.23 -4.00 -7.92
N GLY A 395 17.05 -4.62 -8.78
CA GLY A 395 17.29 -6.06 -8.73
C GLY A 395 17.91 -6.55 -7.44
N GLY A 396 18.70 -5.73 -6.74
CA GLY A 396 19.23 -6.02 -5.41
C GLY A 396 18.12 -6.19 -4.39
N TYR A 397 17.22 -5.20 -4.31
CA TYR A 397 16.07 -5.22 -3.41
C TYR A 397 15.14 -6.42 -3.63
N VAL A 398 14.79 -6.70 -4.90
CA VAL A 398 13.95 -7.87 -5.24
C VAL A 398 14.60 -9.18 -4.82
N LYS A 399 15.92 -9.34 -5.03
CA LYS A 399 16.69 -10.52 -4.58
C LYS A 399 16.74 -10.60 -3.06
N ALA A 400 16.90 -9.47 -2.37
CA ALA A 400 16.91 -9.43 -0.91
C ALA A 400 15.58 -9.89 -0.30
N LEU A 401 14.47 -9.65 -0.98
CA LEU A 401 13.15 -10.19 -0.62
C LEU A 401 13.01 -11.71 -0.90
N GLY A 402 14.04 -12.37 -1.42
CA GLY A 402 13.98 -13.79 -1.79
C GLY A 402 13.17 -14.06 -3.07
N LEU A 403 12.96 -13.03 -3.89
CA LEU A 403 12.13 -13.07 -5.08
C LEU A 403 12.95 -13.05 -6.39
N THR A 404 12.28 -13.26 -7.52
CA THR A 404 12.92 -13.31 -8.83
C THR A 404 12.95 -11.95 -9.49
N VAL A 405 14.10 -11.53 -9.99
CA VAL A 405 14.18 -10.34 -10.83
C VAL A 405 13.63 -10.68 -12.20
N ALA A 406 12.42 -10.22 -12.49
CA ALA A 406 11.83 -10.37 -13.81
C ALA A 406 12.67 -9.62 -14.87
N GLY A 407 12.88 -10.20 -16.03
CA GLY A 407 13.65 -9.61 -17.13
C GLY A 407 13.05 -8.28 -17.64
N PRO A 408 13.80 -7.50 -18.43
CA PRO A 408 13.25 -6.33 -19.11
C PRO A 408 12.10 -6.75 -20.05
N ARG A 409 11.05 -5.99 -20.08
CA ARG A 409 9.95 -6.11 -21.08
C ARG A 409 10.21 -5.17 -22.25
#